data_e5ee46346687fe15b6bf1a776774cc98
#
_entry.id   e5ee46346687fe15b6bf1a776774cc98
#
_cell.length_a   1.000
_cell.length_b   1.000
_cell.length_c   1.000
_cell.angle_alpha   90.00
_cell.angle_beta   90.00
_cell.angle_gamma   90.00
#
_symmetry.space_group_name_H-M   'P 1'
#
loop_
_entity.id
_entity.type
_entity.pdbx_description
1 polymer ?
#
loop_
_entity_poly.entity_id
_entity_poly.type
_entity_poly.pdbx_seq_one_letter_code
_entity_poly.pdbx_strand_id
1 'polypeptide(L)'
;MEQAFYLKDSMSGIVHGKMAPQMEQIFHSISKEFDDKIVRFDKLEIDISIPKSSFSENIFSTEIITKIEQALKKKIARKKSFQNEFETLSISAKKETAYFYFLAHGNLPWWSDSKEDFSKEWLTNRLKEQIFVQNLKNSICEIKALDRFIKQTDNNLLIKSYFSFLDKSKSVKLAVFKIPSLFRETKYKNNFWKLLFTASSIQESEKNFQKMLAKTAQIRPKKKVVELLSFGSSLLKESEKNTPSLVLENVSKNSEENTQSSTVFENAGLILLHPFLKRFFESQQVLENGQFLEQKKEEALHLFHYLATGKTKPYEYEMGIAKLLIGFPTDRPVNRFIHLSHKQKRACDEFLIAVMKHWSALKSSSIELLRNEYLQREGKVTQKEDSMLLQFERKAQDILLDQLPWPVGVLKLPWLEKKIFVEW
;
A
#
# COMPACT_ATOMS: atom_id res chain seq x y z
N MET A 1 -13.82 10.11 36.67
CA MET A 1 -13.29 9.31 35.57
C MET A 1 -14.38 8.52 34.84
N GLU A 2 -15.26 7.80 35.49
CA GLU A 2 -16.35 7.02 34.90
C GLU A 2 -17.27 7.84 33.96
N GLN A 3 -17.67 9.05 34.35
CA GLN A 3 -18.50 9.92 33.50
C GLN A 3 -17.81 10.33 32.19
N ALA A 4 -16.49 10.46 32.18
CA ALA A 4 -15.76 10.80 30.95
C ALA A 4 -15.68 9.61 29.97
N PHE A 5 -15.55 8.38 30.48
CA PHE A 5 -15.61 7.17 29.68
C PHE A 5 -17.00 6.94 29.10
N TYR A 6 -18.04 7.09 29.92
CA TYR A 6 -19.43 6.99 29.46
C TYR A 6 -19.74 8.02 28.36
N LEU A 7 -19.26 9.26 28.52
CA LEU A 7 -19.45 10.31 27.52
C LEU A 7 -18.71 9.96 26.21
N LYS A 8 -17.50 9.42 26.29
CA LYS A 8 -16.71 9.01 25.12
C LYS A 8 -17.40 7.90 24.33
N ASP A 9 -17.91 6.88 25.00
CA ASP A 9 -18.59 5.75 24.36
C ASP A 9 -19.92 6.17 23.75
N SER A 10 -20.70 7.01 24.48
CA SER A 10 -21.94 7.62 23.99
C SER A 10 -21.68 8.49 22.74
N MET A 11 -20.62 9.30 22.75
CA MET A 11 -20.24 10.13 21.59
C MET A 11 -19.85 9.29 20.37
N SER A 12 -19.10 8.21 20.56
CA SER A 12 -18.78 7.28 19.48
C SER A 12 -20.03 6.67 18.85
N GLY A 13 -20.98 6.21 19.67
CA GLY A 13 -22.26 5.69 19.21
C GLY A 13 -23.10 6.72 18.43
N ILE A 14 -23.10 7.97 18.89
CA ILE A 14 -23.80 9.08 18.21
C ILE A 14 -23.18 9.37 16.85
N VAL A 15 -21.84 9.44 16.79
CA VAL A 15 -21.12 9.74 15.55
C VAL A 15 -21.38 8.65 14.50
N HIS A 16 -21.19 7.40 14.85
CA HIS A 16 -21.33 6.30 13.89
C HIS A 16 -22.81 5.96 13.57
N GLY A 17 -23.69 6.02 14.57
CA GLY A 17 -25.08 5.60 14.38
C GLY A 17 -26.00 6.68 13.81
N LYS A 18 -25.89 7.91 14.30
CA LYS A 18 -26.82 9.00 13.96
C LYS A 18 -26.23 10.03 12.99
N MET A 19 -24.97 10.37 13.14
CA MET A 19 -24.36 11.45 12.35
C MET A 19 -23.86 10.97 10.99
N ALA A 20 -23.28 9.77 10.88
CA ALA A 20 -22.72 9.29 9.64
C ALA A 20 -23.73 9.27 8.48
N PRO A 21 -24.99 8.76 8.63
CA PRO A 21 -25.97 8.81 7.55
C PRO A 21 -26.35 10.25 7.13
N GLN A 22 -26.41 11.18 8.09
CA GLN A 22 -26.73 12.59 7.81
C GLN A 22 -25.56 13.29 7.10
N MET A 23 -24.34 12.99 7.49
CA MET A 23 -23.13 13.46 6.80
C MET A 23 -23.07 12.96 5.36
N GLU A 24 -23.41 11.69 5.11
CA GLU A 24 -23.49 11.15 3.75
C GLU A 24 -24.50 11.91 2.88
N GLN A 25 -25.66 12.27 3.43
CA GLN A 25 -26.64 13.07 2.71
C GLN A 25 -26.11 14.46 2.35
N ILE A 26 -25.41 15.12 3.28
CA ILE A 26 -24.78 16.44 3.04
C ILE A 26 -23.70 16.30 1.96
N PHE A 27 -22.80 15.31 2.09
CA PHE A 27 -21.75 15.06 1.09
C PHE A 27 -22.35 14.76 -0.28
N HIS A 28 -23.41 13.94 -0.34
CA HIS A 28 -24.11 13.64 -1.57
C HIS A 28 -24.77 14.89 -2.20
N SER A 29 -25.38 15.76 -1.38
CA SER A 29 -25.98 17.01 -1.89
C SER A 29 -24.91 17.94 -2.46
N ILE A 30 -23.79 18.08 -1.77
CA ILE A 30 -22.67 18.92 -2.20
C ILE A 30 -21.96 18.33 -3.43
N SER A 31 -21.80 17.01 -3.50
CA SER A 31 -21.13 16.36 -4.63
C SER A 31 -21.84 16.60 -5.96
N LYS A 32 -23.16 16.75 -5.96
CA LYS A 32 -23.94 17.08 -7.16
C LYS A 32 -23.55 18.41 -7.81
N GLU A 33 -22.96 19.33 -7.05
CA GLU A 33 -22.49 20.62 -7.58
C GLU A 33 -21.18 20.51 -8.36
N PHE A 34 -20.48 19.37 -8.27
CA PHE A 34 -19.15 19.18 -8.84
C PHE A 34 -19.10 18.19 -10.00
N ASP A 35 -20.24 17.66 -10.44
CA ASP A 35 -20.31 16.60 -11.46
C ASP A 35 -19.32 15.44 -11.15
N ASP A 36 -18.55 14.98 -12.14
CA ASP A 36 -17.57 13.88 -11.97
C ASP A 36 -16.25 14.31 -11.31
N LYS A 37 -16.24 15.36 -10.50
CA LYS A 37 -15.04 15.84 -9.81
C LYS A 37 -15.05 15.43 -8.34
N ILE A 38 -13.87 15.09 -7.83
CA ILE A 38 -13.65 14.82 -6.42
C ILE A 38 -13.14 16.09 -5.76
N VAL A 39 -13.75 16.46 -4.66
CA VAL A 39 -13.35 17.60 -3.83
C VAL A 39 -12.63 17.08 -2.60
N ARG A 40 -11.41 17.53 -2.38
CA ARG A 40 -10.58 17.16 -1.25
C ARG A 40 -10.26 18.39 -0.40
N PHE A 41 -10.49 18.28 0.90
CA PHE A 41 -10.08 19.27 1.90
C PHE A 41 -8.97 18.68 2.76
N ASP A 42 -7.92 19.43 3.03
CA ASP A 42 -6.83 18.98 3.91
C ASP A 42 -7.30 18.87 5.35
N LYS A 43 -8.11 19.83 5.80
CA LYS A 43 -8.63 19.88 7.17
C LYS A 43 -9.95 20.63 7.22
N LEU A 44 -10.90 20.11 8.01
CA LEU A 44 -12.13 20.79 8.38
C LEU A 44 -12.20 20.87 9.91
N GLU A 45 -12.04 22.07 10.46
CA GLU A 45 -12.15 22.32 11.90
C GLU A 45 -13.50 22.98 12.22
N ILE A 46 -14.14 22.49 13.24
CA ILE A 46 -15.45 22.95 13.69
C ILE A 46 -15.44 23.07 15.21
N ASP A 47 -15.66 24.29 15.69
CA ASP A 47 -15.79 24.56 17.11
C ASP A 47 -17.25 24.48 17.53
N ILE A 48 -17.53 23.68 18.53
CA ILE A 48 -18.87 23.45 19.08
C ILE A 48 -18.87 23.74 20.57
N SER A 49 -19.79 24.60 21.00
CA SER A 49 -20.00 24.89 22.41
C SER A 49 -21.46 24.65 22.76
N ILE A 50 -21.71 23.64 23.59
CA ILE A 50 -23.07 23.28 24.04
C ILE A 50 -23.13 23.47 25.56
N PRO A 51 -24.08 24.29 26.09
CA PRO A 51 -24.26 24.42 27.52
C PRO A 51 -24.61 23.10 28.18
N LYS A 52 -24.05 22.81 29.34
CA LYS A 52 -24.31 21.55 30.09
C LYS A 52 -25.81 21.30 30.36
N SER A 53 -26.56 22.37 30.58
CA SER A 53 -28.02 22.33 30.84
C SER A 53 -28.86 21.95 29.61
N SER A 54 -28.31 22.09 28.40
CA SER A 54 -28.99 21.83 27.14
C SER A 54 -28.47 20.61 26.40
N PHE A 55 -27.55 19.84 27.04
CA PHE A 55 -26.94 18.68 26.39
C PHE A 55 -27.97 17.55 26.24
N SER A 56 -28.33 17.26 24.99
CA SER A 56 -29.00 16.02 24.62
C SER A 56 -28.35 15.49 23.35
N GLU A 57 -28.39 14.18 23.13
CA GLU A 57 -27.80 13.54 21.96
C GLU A 57 -28.33 14.11 20.63
N ASN A 58 -29.63 14.43 20.59
CA ASN A 58 -30.26 14.98 19.39
C ASN A 58 -29.80 16.42 19.11
N ILE A 59 -29.73 17.27 20.14
CA ILE A 59 -29.26 18.65 19.99
C ILE A 59 -27.79 18.63 19.57
N PHE A 60 -26.97 17.78 20.20
CA PHE A 60 -25.56 17.63 19.87
C PHE A 60 -25.34 17.21 18.42
N SER A 61 -26.03 16.15 17.97
CA SER A 61 -25.91 15.66 16.58
C SER A 61 -26.37 16.70 15.56
N THR A 62 -27.52 17.35 15.81
CA THR A 62 -28.06 18.36 14.89
C THR A 62 -27.17 19.58 14.77
N GLU A 63 -26.60 20.06 15.89
CA GLU A 63 -25.72 21.23 15.88
C GLU A 63 -24.40 20.95 15.15
N ILE A 64 -23.80 19.78 15.39
CA ILE A 64 -22.60 19.35 14.66
C ILE A 64 -22.87 19.29 13.15
N ILE A 65 -23.92 18.61 12.74
CA ILE A 65 -24.29 18.43 11.34
C ILE A 65 -24.51 19.79 10.65
N THR A 66 -25.23 20.70 11.32
CA THR A 66 -25.46 22.04 10.79
C THR A 66 -24.16 22.81 10.62
N LYS A 67 -23.26 22.74 11.61
CA LYS A 67 -21.94 23.43 11.54
C LYS A 67 -21.04 22.79 10.48
N ILE A 68 -21.05 21.47 10.31
CA ILE A 68 -20.33 20.79 9.23
C ILE A 68 -20.80 21.31 7.87
N GLU A 69 -22.11 21.33 7.65
CA GLU A 69 -22.70 21.83 6.39
C GLU A 69 -22.31 23.29 6.11
N GLN A 70 -22.43 24.14 7.11
CA GLN A 70 -22.05 25.56 6.99
C GLN A 70 -20.56 25.74 6.71
N ALA A 71 -19.69 25.00 7.42
CA ALA A 71 -18.25 25.06 7.22
C ALA A 71 -17.84 24.56 5.82
N LEU A 72 -18.45 23.48 5.34
CA LEU A 72 -18.23 22.97 3.98
C LEU A 72 -18.70 23.98 2.93
N LYS A 73 -19.92 24.49 3.03
CA LYS A 73 -20.44 25.52 2.11
C LYS A 73 -19.57 26.77 2.11
N LYS A 74 -19.11 27.21 3.29
CA LYS A 74 -18.20 28.37 3.40
C LYS A 74 -16.84 28.11 2.74
N LYS A 75 -16.25 26.92 2.93
CA LYS A 75 -15.00 26.55 2.24
C LYS A 75 -15.19 26.47 0.73
N ILE A 76 -16.28 25.92 0.26
CA ILE A 76 -16.61 25.81 -1.16
C ILE A 76 -16.88 27.19 -1.78
N ALA A 77 -17.63 28.06 -1.10
CA ALA A 77 -17.92 29.40 -1.57
C ALA A 77 -16.67 30.29 -1.68
N ARG A 78 -15.70 30.12 -0.79
CA ARG A 78 -14.40 30.81 -0.85
C ARG A 78 -13.56 30.45 -2.08
N LYS A 79 -13.88 29.36 -2.79
CA LYS A 79 -13.22 28.95 -4.04
C LYS A 79 -13.23 30.05 -5.13
N LYS A 80 -14.25 30.91 -5.14
CA LYS A 80 -14.33 32.02 -6.10
C LYS A 80 -13.22 33.07 -5.92
N SER A 81 -12.51 33.08 -4.80
CA SER A 81 -11.51 34.10 -4.44
C SER A 81 -10.07 33.59 -4.16
N PHE A 82 -9.86 32.29 -3.82
CA PHE A 82 -8.54 31.73 -3.49
C PHE A 82 -8.37 30.29 -4.00
N GLN A 83 -7.36 30.07 -4.87
CA GLN A 83 -7.11 28.79 -5.55
C GLN A 83 -6.51 27.67 -4.68
N ASN A 84 -6.18 27.88 -3.39
CA ASN A 84 -5.31 26.99 -2.63
C ASN A 84 -5.96 26.21 -1.47
N GLU A 85 -7.28 26.31 -1.21
CA GLU A 85 -7.89 25.66 -0.04
C GLU A 85 -8.48 24.26 -0.29
N PHE A 86 -8.61 23.83 -1.52
CA PHE A 86 -8.99 22.46 -1.88
C PHE A 86 -8.71 22.12 -3.35
N GLU A 87 -8.44 20.86 -3.59
CA GLU A 87 -8.18 20.31 -4.93
C GLU A 87 -9.44 19.70 -5.53
N THR A 88 -9.74 20.00 -6.78
CA THR A 88 -10.73 19.28 -7.58
C THR A 88 -10.00 18.39 -8.58
N LEU A 89 -10.20 17.09 -8.46
CA LEU A 89 -9.58 16.10 -9.33
C LEU A 89 -10.65 15.39 -10.15
N SER A 90 -10.40 15.15 -11.43
CA SER A 90 -11.19 14.19 -12.18
C SER A 90 -10.93 12.78 -11.63
N ILE A 91 -11.86 11.85 -11.83
CA ILE A 91 -11.70 10.43 -11.43
C ILE A 91 -10.40 9.84 -12.02
N SER A 92 -10.08 10.20 -13.25
CA SER A 92 -8.85 9.78 -13.91
C SER A 92 -7.59 10.36 -13.24
N ALA A 93 -7.62 11.64 -12.89
CA ALA A 93 -6.51 12.29 -12.20
C ALA A 93 -6.34 11.77 -10.76
N LYS A 94 -7.46 11.42 -10.07
CA LYS A 94 -7.41 10.75 -8.76
C LYS A 94 -6.61 9.45 -8.82
N LYS A 95 -6.94 8.57 -9.76
CA LYS A 95 -6.26 7.28 -9.93
C LYS A 95 -4.78 7.45 -10.27
N GLU A 96 -4.46 8.42 -11.12
CA GLU A 96 -3.07 8.75 -11.47
C GLU A 96 -2.29 9.25 -10.24
N THR A 97 -2.88 10.17 -9.46
CA THR A 97 -2.28 10.67 -8.22
C THR A 97 -2.08 9.54 -7.20
N ALA A 98 -3.05 8.63 -7.06
CA ALA A 98 -2.93 7.45 -6.21
C ALA A 98 -1.79 6.52 -6.66
N TYR A 99 -1.61 6.34 -7.96
CA TYR A 99 -0.52 5.55 -8.52
C TYR A 99 0.86 6.14 -8.21
N PHE A 100 1.05 7.44 -8.40
CA PHE A 100 2.32 8.09 -8.09
C PHE A 100 2.60 8.12 -6.58
N TYR A 101 1.57 8.34 -5.77
CA TYR A 101 1.68 8.21 -4.32
C TYR A 101 2.11 6.79 -3.92
N PHE A 102 1.49 5.77 -4.51
CA PHE A 102 1.87 4.38 -4.29
C PHE A 102 3.33 4.12 -4.69
N LEU A 103 3.80 4.62 -5.82
CA LEU A 103 5.20 4.47 -6.23
C LEU A 103 6.17 5.10 -5.22
N ALA A 104 5.83 6.25 -4.65
CA ALA A 104 6.65 6.92 -3.66
C ALA A 104 6.64 6.20 -2.30
N HIS A 105 5.47 5.81 -1.80
CA HIS A 105 5.27 5.40 -0.40
C HIS A 105 5.05 3.88 -0.19
N GLY A 106 4.57 3.15 -1.20
CA GLY A 106 4.27 1.70 -1.11
C GLY A 106 2.91 1.35 -0.55
N ASN A 107 2.14 2.35 -0.13
CA ASN A 107 0.74 2.25 0.30
C ASN A 107 -0.14 3.19 -0.53
N LEU A 108 -1.45 2.99 -0.47
CA LEU A 108 -2.39 3.91 -1.07
C LEU A 108 -2.63 5.12 -0.17
N PRO A 109 -2.93 6.30 -0.72
CA PRO A 109 -3.36 7.44 0.09
C PRO A 109 -4.74 7.15 0.71
N TRP A 110 -5.01 7.74 1.89
CA TRP A 110 -6.22 7.49 2.67
C TRP A 110 -7.54 7.78 1.92
N TRP A 111 -7.49 8.63 0.90
CA TRP A 111 -8.64 9.00 0.07
C TRP A 111 -8.81 8.10 -1.17
N SER A 112 -7.90 7.16 -1.41
CA SER A 112 -7.99 6.20 -2.50
C SER A 112 -8.88 5.03 -2.09
N ASP A 113 -9.58 4.45 -3.05
CA ASP A 113 -10.27 3.19 -2.80
C ASP A 113 -9.25 2.08 -2.56
N SER A 114 -9.44 1.26 -1.54
CA SER A 114 -8.61 0.10 -1.26
C SER A 114 -8.58 -0.91 -2.42
N LYS A 115 -9.58 -0.85 -3.31
CA LYS A 115 -9.70 -1.68 -4.50
C LYS A 115 -9.12 -1.05 -5.77
N GLU A 116 -8.32 0.02 -5.64
CA GLU A 116 -7.65 0.60 -6.80
C GLU A 116 -6.83 -0.45 -7.53
N ASP A 117 -7.19 -0.72 -8.77
CA ASP A 117 -6.47 -1.65 -9.63
C ASP A 117 -5.69 -0.88 -10.70
N PHE A 118 -4.38 -0.86 -10.56
CA PHE A 118 -3.47 -0.33 -11.59
C PHE A 118 -3.24 -1.37 -12.68
N SER A 119 -4.33 -1.78 -13.33
CA SER A 119 -4.34 -2.86 -14.30
C SER A 119 -3.37 -2.63 -15.45
N LYS A 120 -3.03 -3.73 -16.12
CA LYS A 120 -2.16 -3.70 -17.29
C LYS A 120 -2.75 -2.84 -18.41
N GLU A 121 -4.08 -2.89 -18.59
CA GLU A 121 -4.80 -2.09 -19.58
C GLU A 121 -4.72 -0.61 -19.22
N TRP A 122 -4.99 -0.26 -17.96
CA TRP A 122 -4.92 1.11 -17.48
C TRP A 122 -3.54 1.71 -17.73
N LEU A 123 -2.46 1.05 -17.25
CA LEU A 123 -1.11 1.55 -17.43
C LEU A 123 -0.71 1.62 -18.91
N THR A 124 -1.11 0.63 -19.73
CA THR A 124 -0.86 0.66 -21.19
C THR A 124 -1.52 1.87 -21.86
N ASN A 125 -2.71 2.25 -21.44
CA ASN A 125 -3.40 3.42 -22.01
C ASN A 125 -2.76 4.72 -21.53
N ARG A 126 -2.40 4.83 -20.25
CA ARG A 126 -1.73 6.02 -19.71
C ARG A 126 -0.35 6.27 -20.33
N LEU A 127 0.39 5.22 -20.68
CA LEU A 127 1.68 5.34 -21.37
C LEU A 127 1.60 5.93 -22.79
N LYS A 128 0.39 6.14 -23.34
CA LYS A 128 0.19 6.87 -24.61
C LYS A 128 0.16 8.39 -24.42
N GLU A 129 -0.04 8.85 -23.19
CA GLU A 129 -0.20 10.26 -22.84
C GLU A 129 1.15 10.85 -22.40
N GLN A 130 1.59 11.89 -23.10
CA GLN A 130 2.93 12.49 -22.86
C GLN A 130 3.07 13.06 -21.44
N ILE A 131 2.00 13.66 -20.89
CA ILE A 131 2.00 14.22 -19.54
C ILE A 131 2.23 13.10 -18.50
N PHE A 132 1.50 11.98 -18.63
CA PHE A 132 1.69 10.84 -17.75
C PHE A 132 3.11 10.27 -17.82
N VAL A 133 3.64 10.13 -19.04
CA VAL A 133 5.00 9.64 -19.28
C VAL A 133 6.03 10.55 -18.61
N GLN A 134 5.86 11.86 -18.70
CA GLN A 134 6.76 12.82 -18.05
C GLN A 134 6.65 12.76 -16.53
N ASN A 135 5.44 12.67 -15.98
CA ASN A 135 5.20 12.50 -14.55
C ASN A 135 5.81 11.19 -14.03
N LEU A 136 5.68 10.10 -14.80
CA LEU A 136 6.29 8.82 -14.45
C LEU A 136 7.82 8.90 -14.45
N LYS A 137 8.44 9.54 -15.44
CA LYS A 137 9.89 9.79 -15.46
C LYS A 137 10.34 10.54 -14.22
N ASN A 138 9.65 11.61 -13.86
CA ASN A 138 9.98 12.41 -12.69
C ASN A 138 9.85 11.60 -11.39
N SER A 139 8.78 10.81 -11.25
CA SER A 139 8.53 9.99 -10.06
C SER A 139 9.60 8.92 -9.86
N ILE A 140 10.05 8.27 -10.93
CA ILE A 140 11.06 7.20 -10.84
C ILE A 140 12.51 7.71 -10.77
N CYS A 141 12.74 9.01 -10.76
CA CYS A 141 14.06 9.58 -10.41
C CYS A 141 14.43 9.24 -8.96
N GLU A 142 13.45 9.06 -8.08
CA GLU A 142 13.68 8.55 -6.73
C GLU A 142 13.95 7.05 -6.75
N ILE A 143 15.04 6.62 -6.10
CA ILE A 143 15.50 5.22 -6.13
C ILE A 143 14.45 4.24 -5.59
N LYS A 144 13.73 4.62 -4.52
CA LYS A 144 12.67 3.77 -3.93
C LYS A 144 11.48 3.62 -4.88
N ALA A 145 11.04 4.72 -5.50
CA ALA A 145 9.95 4.71 -6.47
C ALA A 145 10.32 3.90 -7.72
N LEU A 146 11.54 4.02 -8.22
CA LEU A 146 12.05 3.21 -9.32
C LEU A 146 12.08 1.72 -8.96
N ASP A 147 12.60 1.36 -7.79
CA ASP A 147 12.65 -0.04 -7.35
C ASP A 147 11.23 -0.63 -7.24
N ARG A 148 10.29 0.15 -6.71
CA ARG A 148 8.88 -0.24 -6.62
C ARG A 148 8.24 -0.38 -7.98
N PHE A 149 8.44 0.58 -8.87
CA PHE A 149 7.95 0.51 -10.24
C PHE A 149 8.40 -0.78 -10.94
N ILE A 150 9.69 -1.12 -10.84
CA ILE A 150 10.26 -2.35 -11.44
C ILE A 150 9.67 -3.61 -10.80
N LYS A 151 9.56 -3.64 -9.48
CA LYS A 151 9.07 -4.82 -8.73
C LYS A 151 7.56 -5.04 -8.85
N GLN A 152 6.81 -3.97 -9.12
CA GLN A 152 5.35 -4.00 -9.19
C GLN A 152 4.81 -4.11 -10.62
N THR A 153 5.65 -3.90 -11.64
CA THR A 153 5.26 -3.86 -13.04
C THR A 153 5.77 -5.08 -13.81
N ASP A 154 4.93 -5.66 -14.67
CA ASP A 154 5.35 -6.80 -15.52
C ASP A 154 6.35 -6.37 -16.60
N ASN A 155 7.13 -7.34 -17.10
CA ASN A 155 8.18 -7.06 -18.07
C ASN A 155 7.70 -6.38 -19.35
N ASN A 156 6.53 -6.77 -19.84
CA ASN A 156 6.02 -6.20 -21.10
C ASN A 156 5.65 -4.73 -20.91
N LEU A 157 5.13 -4.39 -19.74
CA LEU A 157 4.85 -3.01 -19.37
C LEU A 157 6.14 -2.22 -19.10
N LEU A 158 7.15 -2.82 -18.45
CA LEU A 158 8.46 -2.18 -18.30
C LEU A 158 9.10 -1.88 -19.66
N ILE A 159 9.02 -2.81 -20.61
CA ILE A 159 9.46 -2.58 -21.99
C ILE A 159 8.70 -1.40 -22.63
N LYS A 160 7.37 -1.40 -22.54
CA LYS A 160 6.54 -0.31 -23.09
C LYS A 160 6.87 1.04 -22.45
N SER A 161 7.00 1.07 -21.13
CA SER A 161 7.36 2.29 -20.38
C SER A 161 8.71 2.81 -20.81
N TYR A 162 9.69 1.92 -20.95
CA TYR A 162 11.02 2.29 -21.41
C TYR A 162 10.99 2.92 -22.81
N PHE A 163 10.23 2.32 -23.75
CA PHE A 163 10.07 2.90 -25.09
C PHE A 163 9.30 4.21 -25.13
N SER A 164 8.36 4.42 -24.22
CA SER A 164 7.68 5.72 -24.12
C SER A 164 8.61 6.83 -23.59
N PHE A 165 9.68 6.46 -22.89
CA PHE A 165 10.69 7.40 -22.39
C PHE A 165 11.73 7.80 -23.44
N LEU A 166 11.91 6.98 -24.46
CA LEU A 166 12.89 7.22 -25.53
C LEU A 166 12.21 7.93 -26.70
N ASP A 167 12.80 9.04 -27.15
CA ASP A 167 12.43 9.64 -28.42
C ASP A 167 12.91 8.72 -29.58
N LYS A 168 11.99 7.91 -30.04
CA LYS A 168 11.88 7.21 -31.36
C LYS A 168 13.15 6.67 -32.05
N SER A 169 14.20 6.21 -31.39
CA SER A 169 15.25 5.51 -32.14
C SER A 169 14.90 4.03 -32.37
N LYS A 170 14.73 3.65 -33.64
CA LYS A 170 14.33 2.28 -34.06
C LYS A 170 15.32 1.17 -33.71
N SER A 171 16.60 1.47 -33.54
CA SER A 171 17.67 0.49 -33.32
C SER A 171 17.68 -0.14 -31.91
N VAL A 172 17.19 0.56 -30.90
CA VAL A 172 17.11 0.09 -29.52
C VAL A 172 15.98 -0.94 -29.33
N LYS A 173 14.94 -0.91 -30.15
CA LYS A 173 13.76 -1.76 -30.02
C LYS A 173 14.04 -3.26 -30.04
N LEU A 174 14.95 -3.70 -30.92
CA LEU A 174 15.20 -5.14 -31.17
C LEU A 174 16.02 -5.80 -30.05
N ALA A 175 16.96 -5.10 -29.45
CA ALA A 175 17.82 -5.66 -28.40
C ALA A 175 17.09 -5.83 -27.07
N VAL A 176 16.20 -4.89 -26.70
CA VAL A 176 15.45 -4.93 -25.43
C VAL A 176 14.41 -6.05 -25.41
N PHE A 177 13.81 -6.42 -26.55
CA PHE A 177 12.83 -7.53 -26.62
C PHE A 177 13.42 -8.91 -26.29
N LYS A 178 14.73 -9.11 -26.48
CA LYS A 178 15.39 -10.39 -26.20
C LYS A 178 15.88 -10.51 -24.74
N ILE A 179 15.89 -9.42 -23.99
CA ILE A 179 16.52 -9.34 -22.68
C ILE A 179 15.71 -10.04 -21.56
N PRO A 180 14.37 -9.94 -21.48
CA PRO A 180 13.62 -10.62 -20.43
C PRO A 180 13.81 -12.14 -20.38
N SER A 181 14.08 -12.78 -21.53
CA SER A 181 14.32 -14.22 -21.62
C SER A 181 15.72 -14.65 -21.15
N LEU A 182 16.65 -13.70 -20.99
CA LEU A 182 18.04 -13.97 -20.55
C LEU A 182 18.19 -14.06 -19.03
N PHE A 183 17.23 -13.54 -18.26
CA PHE A 183 17.31 -13.51 -16.81
C PHE A 183 16.36 -14.53 -16.18
N ARG A 184 16.91 -15.65 -15.69
CA ARG A 184 16.15 -16.64 -14.90
C ARG A 184 15.92 -16.17 -13.46
N GLU A 185 16.83 -15.37 -12.91
CA GLU A 185 16.77 -14.90 -11.52
C GLU A 185 16.23 -13.49 -11.44
N THR A 186 15.20 -13.29 -10.61
CA THR A 186 14.50 -12.02 -10.42
C THR A 186 15.43 -10.88 -9.98
N LYS A 187 16.44 -11.19 -9.13
CA LYS A 187 17.40 -10.19 -8.64
C LYS A 187 18.18 -9.53 -9.77
N TYR A 188 18.70 -10.31 -10.70
CA TYR A 188 19.48 -9.79 -11.84
C TYR A 188 18.59 -9.00 -12.80
N LYS A 189 17.37 -9.45 -12.99
CA LYS A 189 16.36 -8.77 -13.80
C LYS A 189 16.02 -7.38 -13.24
N ASN A 190 15.80 -7.27 -11.95
CA ASN A 190 15.47 -5.99 -11.32
C ASN A 190 16.63 -5.01 -11.43
N ASN A 191 17.87 -5.46 -11.16
CA ASN A 191 19.05 -4.63 -11.32
C ASN A 191 19.26 -4.18 -12.78
N PHE A 192 18.99 -5.04 -13.74
CA PHE A 192 19.03 -4.68 -15.16
C PHE A 192 18.04 -3.56 -15.49
N TRP A 193 16.78 -3.67 -15.05
CA TRP A 193 15.78 -2.63 -15.24
C TRP A 193 16.15 -1.32 -14.55
N LYS A 194 16.68 -1.39 -13.34
CA LYS A 194 17.20 -0.19 -12.66
C LYS A 194 18.23 0.53 -13.52
N LEU A 195 19.20 -0.19 -14.05
CA LEU A 195 20.23 0.38 -14.92
C LEU A 195 19.63 1.02 -16.18
N LEU A 196 18.64 0.37 -16.81
CA LEU A 196 18.00 0.93 -17.99
C LEU A 196 17.28 2.23 -17.68
N PHE A 197 16.45 2.26 -16.66
CA PHE A 197 15.66 3.45 -16.32
C PHE A 197 16.54 4.58 -15.76
N THR A 198 17.57 4.28 -15.00
CA THR A 198 18.53 5.29 -14.53
C THR A 198 19.30 5.89 -15.72
N ALA A 199 19.73 5.06 -16.66
CA ALA A 199 20.40 5.52 -17.87
C ALA A 199 19.48 6.40 -18.74
N SER A 200 18.18 6.09 -18.85
CA SER A 200 17.23 6.86 -19.65
C SER A 200 16.84 8.20 -19.01
N SER A 201 16.98 8.36 -17.71
CA SER A 201 16.72 9.61 -16.98
C SER A 201 17.88 10.61 -17.04
N ILE A 202 19.10 10.17 -17.37
CA ILE A 202 20.28 11.00 -17.53
C ILE A 202 20.54 11.21 -19.02
N GLN A 203 20.47 12.45 -19.52
CA GLN A 203 20.63 12.81 -20.95
C GLN A 203 21.94 12.35 -21.61
N GLU A 204 22.95 11.93 -20.85
CA GLU A 204 24.25 11.42 -21.35
C GLU A 204 24.20 9.98 -21.88
N SER A 205 23.10 9.29 -21.80
CA SER A 205 23.10 7.84 -21.74
C SER A 205 22.87 7.12 -23.07
N GLU A 206 22.47 7.77 -24.12
CA GLU A 206 22.19 7.07 -25.39
C GLU A 206 23.44 6.35 -25.92
N LYS A 207 24.61 7.00 -25.87
CA LYS A 207 25.90 6.43 -26.25
C LYS A 207 26.36 5.30 -25.31
N ASN A 208 26.16 5.48 -24.00
CA ASN A 208 26.54 4.47 -22.99
C ASN A 208 25.58 3.29 -23.00
N PHE A 209 24.31 3.55 -23.27
CA PHE A 209 23.28 2.54 -23.42
C PHE A 209 23.49 1.68 -24.67
N GLN A 210 23.79 2.26 -25.81
CA GLN A 210 24.13 1.52 -27.04
C GLN A 210 25.38 0.66 -26.85
N LYS A 211 26.42 1.15 -26.18
CA LYS A 211 27.61 0.36 -25.80
C LYS A 211 27.25 -0.80 -24.87
N MET A 212 26.35 -0.60 -23.91
CA MET A 212 25.89 -1.65 -23.00
C MET A 212 25.08 -2.72 -23.74
N LEU A 213 24.17 -2.32 -24.63
CA LEU A 213 23.40 -3.25 -25.47
C LEU A 213 24.27 -4.01 -26.46
N ALA A 214 25.25 -3.37 -27.07
CA ALA A 214 26.21 -4.01 -27.97
C ALA A 214 27.06 -5.06 -27.24
N LYS A 215 27.55 -4.75 -26.04
CA LYS A 215 28.24 -5.71 -25.16
C LYS A 215 27.34 -6.87 -24.73
N THR A 216 26.05 -6.62 -24.45
CA THR A 216 25.09 -7.68 -24.11
C THR A 216 24.77 -8.60 -25.26
N ALA A 217 24.80 -8.14 -26.48
CA ALA A 217 24.54 -8.96 -27.68
C ALA A 217 25.65 -9.97 -27.99
N GLN A 218 26.91 -9.74 -27.50
CA GLN A 218 28.09 -10.50 -27.86
C GLN A 218 28.54 -11.57 -26.85
N ILE A 219 28.00 -11.61 -25.62
CA ILE A 219 28.51 -12.45 -24.52
C ILE A 219 27.55 -13.63 -24.18
N ARG A 220 28.07 -14.78 -23.74
CA ARG A 220 27.27 -15.95 -23.27
C ARG A 220 26.58 -15.68 -21.93
N PRO A 221 25.37 -16.26 -21.66
CA PRO A 221 24.41 -15.77 -20.65
C PRO A 221 24.96 -15.56 -19.22
N LYS A 222 25.87 -16.37 -18.73
CA LYS A 222 26.39 -16.30 -17.34
C LYS A 222 27.42 -15.22 -17.08
N LYS A 223 28.33 -14.96 -18.03
CA LYS A 223 29.34 -13.89 -17.91
C LYS A 223 28.75 -12.49 -18.13
N LYS A 224 27.75 -12.36 -18.98
CA LYS A 224 27.04 -11.10 -19.30
C LYS A 224 26.46 -10.40 -18.10
N VAL A 225 25.86 -11.14 -17.19
CA VAL A 225 25.17 -10.60 -16.04
C VAL A 225 26.15 -9.97 -15.04
N VAL A 226 27.31 -10.60 -14.83
CA VAL A 226 28.33 -10.10 -13.89
C VAL A 226 28.98 -8.82 -14.41
N GLU A 227 29.28 -8.75 -15.70
CA GLU A 227 29.90 -7.54 -16.31
C GLU A 227 28.89 -6.38 -16.40
N LEU A 228 27.61 -6.66 -16.67
CA LEU A 228 26.54 -5.65 -16.61
C LEU A 228 26.32 -5.11 -15.21
N LEU A 229 26.38 -5.97 -14.19
CA LEU A 229 26.25 -5.56 -12.80
C LEU A 229 27.44 -4.75 -12.30
N SER A 230 28.67 -5.12 -12.71
CA SER A 230 29.89 -4.38 -12.35
C SER A 230 29.93 -2.99 -13.01
N PHE A 231 29.52 -2.91 -14.28
CA PHE A 231 29.42 -1.65 -15.01
C PHE A 231 28.30 -0.76 -14.42
N GLY A 232 27.14 -1.35 -14.10
CA GLY A 232 26.02 -0.62 -13.52
C GLY A 232 26.24 -0.17 -12.09
N SER A 233 26.99 -0.93 -11.28
CA SER A 233 27.34 -0.49 -9.92
C SER A 233 28.31 0.71 -9.93
N SER A 234 29.16 0.86 -10.95
CA SER A 234 29.97 2.05 -11.13
C SER A 234 29.17 3.27 -11.55
N LEU A 235 28.20 3.10 -12.45
CA LEU A 235 27.28 4.18 -12.86
C LEU A 235 26.37 4.66 -11.72
N LEU A 236 25.85 3.73 -10.90
CA LEU A 236 25.04 4.07 -9.73
C LEU A 236 25.85 4.85 -8.67
N LYS A 237 27.11 4.47 -8.43
CA LYS A 237 28.01 5.20 -7.53
C LYS A 237 28.37 6.61 -8.02
N GLU A 238 28.46 6.81 -9.32
CA GLU A 238 28.67 8.14 -9.92
C GLU A 238 27.39 9.00 -9.86
N SER A 239 26.19 8.39 -10.02
CA SER A 239 24.92 9.11 -9.92
C SER A 239 24.59 9.55 -8.49
N GLU A 240 24.98 8.75 -7.48
CA GLU A 240 24.83 9.13 -6.06
C GLU A 240 25.71 10.34 -5.68
N LYS A 241 26.81 10.57 -6.39
CA LYS A 241 27.70 11.74 -6.16
C LYS A 241 27.22 13.02 -6.87
N ASN A 242 26.40 12.91 -7.90
CA ASN A 242 26.00 14.01 -8.78
C ASN A 242 24.48 14.29 -8.77
N THR A 243 23.72 13.84 -7.77
CA THR A 243 22.32 14.21 -7.67
C THR A 243 22.22 15.68 -7.25
N PRO A 244 21.88 16.61 -8.14
CA PRO A 244 21.34 17.88 -7.69
C PRO A 244 20.05 17.53 -6.98
N SER A 245 19.92 17.92 -5.74
CA SER A 245 18.67 17.97 -5.00
C SER A 245 17.71 18.88 -5.78
N LEU A 246 17.04 18.31 -6.77
CA LEU A 246 15.89 18.95 -7.40
C LEU A 246 14.74 18.77 -6.42
N VAL A 247 14.57 19.85 -5.71
CA VAL A 247 13.49 20.20 -4.82
C VAL A 247 12.16 19.85 -5.48
N LEU A 248 11.58 18.72 -5.07
CA LEU A 248 10.15 18.56 -5.02
C LEU A 248 9.67 19.33 -3.78
N GLU A 249 9.81 20.66 -3.83
CA GLU A 249 9.07 21.55 -2.94
C GLU A 249 7.60 21.43 -3.32
N ASN A 250 6.82 21.09 -2.32
CA ASN A 250 5.37 21.14 -2.23
C ASN A 250 4.54 19.86 -2.45
N VAL A 251 4.97 18.71 -1.90
CA VAL A 251 3.98 17.78 -1.30
C VAL A 251 4.63 17.16 -0.06
N SER A 252 4.24 17.64 1.10
CA SER A 252 4.60 17.16 2.46
C SER A 252 5.82 17.78 3.13
N LYS A 253 5.73 19.09 3.39
CA LYS A 253 6.26 19.67 4.61
C LYS A 253 5.09 20.32 5.35
N ASN A 254 4.28 19.49 5.98
CA ASN A 254 3.46 19.98 7.10
C ASN A 254 3.25 18.82 8.08
N SER A 255 3.69 19.12 9.31
CA SER A 255 3.46 18.38 10.54
C SER A 255 4.42 17.23 10.85
N GLU A 256 5.67 17.54 11.21
CA GLU A 256 6.26 17.02 12.42
C GLU A 256 5.59 17.72 13.62
N GLU A 257 4.33 17.49 13.82
CA GLU A 257 3.72 17.54 15.14
C GLU A 257 3.63 16.12 15.65
N ASN A 258 3.99 15.91 16.88
CA ASN A 258 3.91 14.70 17.73
C ASN A 258 2.52 14.04 17.71
N THR A 259 1.99 13.66 16.57
CA THR A 259 0.80 12.86 16.41
C THR A 259 1.23 11.45 16.06
N GLN A 260 0.91 10.51 16.95
CA GLN A 260 1.07 9.07 16.74
C GLN A 260 0.53 8.72 15.35
N SER A 261 1.43 8.45 14.40
CA SER A 261 1.05 8.12 13.03
C SER A 261 0.24 6.83 13.02
N SER A 262 -1.02 6.92 12.65
CA SER A 262 -1.88 5.76 12.47
C SER A 262 -2.07 5.48 10.98
N THR A 263 -2.00 4.19 10.62
CA THR A 263 -2.18 3.73 9.24
C THR A 263 -3.20 2.61 9.20
N VAL A 264 -4.11 2.63 8.24
CA VAL A 264 -5.07 1.55 8.01
C VAL A 264 -4.47 0.55 7.03
N PHE A 265 -4.56 -0.73 7.37
CA PHE A 265 -4.10 -1.82 6.54
C PHE A 265 -5.20 -2.81 6.26
N GLU A 266 -5.26 -3.30 5.04
CA GLU A 266 -6.07 -4.45 4.65
C GLU A 266 -5.51 -5.75 5.23
N ASN A 267 -6.34 -6.78 5.25
CA ASN A 267 -5.96 -8.13 5.68
C ASN A 267 -5.45 -8.22 7.13
N ALA A 268 -5.81 -7.24 7.97
CA ALA A 268 -5.33 -7.15 9.35
C ALA A 268 -5.79 -8.33 10.23
N GLY A 269 -6.88 -8.98 9.85
CA GLY A 269 -7.36 -10.19 10.53
C GLY A 269 -6.43 -11.39 10.46
N LEU A 270 -5.33 -11.32 9.68
CA LEU A 270 -4.23 -12.30 9.73
C LEU A 270 -3.68 -12.51 11.14
N ILE A 271 -3.88 -11.53 12.03
CA ILE A 271 -3.48 -11.61 13.43
C ILE A 271 -4.16 -12.77 14.16
N LEU A 272 -5.36 -13.19 13.75
CA LEU A 272 -6.08 -14.32 14.34
C LEU A 272 -5.32 -15.65 14.20
N LEU A 273 -4.43 -15.76 13.22
CA LEU A 273 -3.64 -16.96 12.94
C LEU A 273 -2.38 -17.05 13.81
N HIS A 274 -2.09 -16.05 14.65
CA HIS A 274 -0.83 -15.89 15.38
C HIS A 274 -0.30 -17.13 16.13
N PRO A 275 -1.14 -17.97 16.79
CA PRO A 275 -0.59 -19.09 17.56
C PRO A 275 0.05 -20.17 16.67
N PHE A 276 -0.39 -20.23 15.43
CA PHE A 276 -0.02 -21.29 14.48
C PHE A 276 1.05 -20.84 13.47
N LEU A 277 1.29 -19.51 13.34
CA LEU A 277 2.15 -18.95 12.31
C LEU A 277 3.59 -19.45 12.39
N LYS A 278 4.16 -19.59 13.59
CA LYS A 278 5.53 -20.07 13.75
C LYS A 278 5.72 -21.42 13.08
N ARG A 279 4.89 -22.40 13.47
CA ARG A 279 4.97 -23.75 12.93
C ARG A 279 4.71 -23.79 11.41
N PHE A 280 3.77 -22.97 10.95
CA PHE A 280 3.48 -22.85 9.53
C PHE A 280 4.70 -22.37 8.73
N PHE A 281 5.32 -21.25 9.12
CA PHE A 281 6.46 -20.69 8.39
C PHE A 281 7.73 -21.54 8.50
N GLU A 282 7.95 -22.25 9.60
CA GLU A 282 8.99 -23.25 9.74
C GLU A 282 8.78 -24.40 8.73
N SER A 283 7.53 -24.89 8.59
CA SER A 283 7.19 -25.95 7.62
C SER A 283 7.37 -25.51 6.17
N GLN A 284 7.23 -24.21 5.88
CA GLN A 284 7.48 -23.62 4.55
C GLN A 284 8.95 -23.24 4.34
N GLN A 285 9.84 -23.50 5.32
CA GLN A 285 11.28 -23.22 5.26
C GLN A 285 11.59 -21.73 4.99
N VAL A 286 10.74 -20.81 5.47
CA VAL A 286 10.96 -19.36 5.40
C VAL A 286 11.34 -18.78 6.76
N LEU A 287 11.10 -19.54 7.84
CA LEU A 287 11.46 -19.22 9.22
C LEU A 287 12.41 -20.30 9.75
N GLU A 288 13.49 -19.89 10.39
CA GLU A 288 14.45 -20.79 11.04
C GLU A 288 14.91 -20.17 12.37
N ASN A 289 15.00 -20.97 13.44
CA ASN A 289 15.39 -20.52 14.77
C ASN A 289 14.60 -19.30 15.27
N GLY A 290 13.31 -19.19 14.89
CA GLY A 290 12.44 -18.10 15.28
C GLY A 290 12.68 -16.79 14.52
N GLN A 291 13.47 -16.79 13.45
CA GLN A 291 13.76 -15.62 12.61
C GLN A 291 13.46 -15.91 11.14
N PHE A 292 12.91 -14.94 10.41
CA PHE A 292 12.72 -15.05 8.98
C PHE A 292 14.07 -14.97 8.25
N LEU A 293 14.31 -15.92 7.34
CA LEU A 293 15.48 -15.90 6.45
C LEU A 293 15.39 -14.66 5.55
N GLU A 294 16.40 -13.80 5.53
CA GLU A 294 16.38 -12.51 4.81
C GLU A 294 16.00 -12.69 3.33
N GLN A 295 16.57 -13.70 2.67
CA GLN A 295 16.28 -14.02 1.27
C GLN A 295 14.88 -14.61 1.03
N LYS A 296 14.16 -14.98 2.10
CA LYS A 296 12.81 -15.59 2.05
C LYS A 296 11.71 -14.67 2.59
N LYS A 297 12.06 -13.48 3.08
CA LYS A 297 11.06 -12.54 3.62
C LYS A 297 9.99 -12.15 2.60
N GLU A 298 10.37 -11.87 1.35
CA GLU A 298 9.39 -11.55 0.31
C GLU A 298 8.47 -12.76 0.01
N GLU A 299 9.00 -13.99 0.04
CA GLU A 299 8.18 -15.21 -0.09
C GLU A 299 7.20 -15.37 1.08
N ALA A 300 7.62 -15.08 2.31
CA ALA A 300 6.74 -15.07 3.48
C ALA A 300 5.61 -14.05 3.37
N LEU A 301 5.86 -12.86 2.83
CA LEU A 301 4.83 -11.85 2.54
C LEU A 301 3.78 -12.38 1.57
N HIS A 302 4.20 -13.07 0.52
CA HIS A 302 3.28 -13.69 -0.45
C HIS A 302 2.49 -14.86 0.15
N LEU A 303 3.07 -15.64 1.06
CA LEU A 303 2.34 -16.66 1.81
C LEU A 303 1.26 -16.05 2.70
N PHE A 304 1.58 -14.96 3.45
CA PHE A 304 0.59 -14.23 4.24
C PHE A 304 -0.55 -13.70 3.38
N HIS A 305 -0.23 -13.07 2.27
CA HIS A 305 -1.27 -12.58 1.37
C HIS A 305 -2.15 -13.71 0.82
N TYR A 306 -1.55 -14.84 0.44
CA TYR A 306 -2.32 -15.99 -0.04
C TYR A 306 -3.20 -16.60 1.07
N LEU A 307 -2.72 -16.66 2.30
CA LEU A 307 -3.54 -17.07 3.45
C LEU A 307 -4.79 -16.19 3.57
N ALA A 308 -4.63 -14.85 3.50
CA ALA A 308 -5.74 -13.93 3.65
C ALA A 308 -6.73 -13.97 2.47
N THR A 309 -6.23 -14.08 1.24
CA THR A 309 -7.04 -13.77 0.04
C THR A 309 -7.24 -14.95 -0.92
N GLY A 310 -6.39 -15.98 -0.84
CA GLY A 310 -6.34 -17.05 -1.85
C GLY A 310 -5.80 -16.58 -3.21
N LYS A 311 -5.37 -15.30 -3.33
CA LYS A 311 -4.89 -14.71 -4.57
C LYS A 311 -3.36 -14.68 -4.62
N THR A 312 -2.83 -14.60 -5.84
CA THR A 312 -1.40 -14.45 -6.10
C THR A 312 -1.12 -13.13 -6.79
N LYS A 313 0.13 -12.67 -6.75
CA LYS A 313 0.59 -11.42 -7.35
C LYS A 313 -0.07 -10.17 -6.74
N PRO A 314 -0.06 -10.02 -5.40
CA PRO A 314 -0.59 -8.85 -4.74
C PRO A 314 0.18 -7.59 -5.13
N TYR A 315 -0.49 -6.45 -5.07
CA TYR A 315 0.22 -5.18 -4.99
C TYR A 315 0.87 -5.02 -3.61
N GLU A 316 1.92 -4.21 -3.54
CA GLU A 316 2.66 -3.99 -2.29
C GLU A 316 1.76 -3.42 -1.17
N TYR A 317 0.81 -2.55 -1.51
CA TYR A 317 -0.12 -1.96 -0.55
C TYR A 317 -1.06 -2.99 0.10
N GLU A 318 -1.38 -4.09 -0.59
CA GLU A 318 -2.17 -5.20 -0.03
C GLU A 318 -1.39 -6.03 1.01
N MET A 319 -0.07 -5.83 1.12
CA MET A 319 0.82 -6.59 2.02
C MET A 319 1.28 -5.76 3.24
N GLY A 320 0.70 -4.59 3.48
CA GLY A 320 1.15 -3.69 4.53
C GLY A 320 1.17 -4.32 5.92
N ILE A 321 0.07 -4.98 6.33
CA ILE A 321 0.01 -5.68 7.61
C ILE A 321 0.99 -6.87 7.68
N ALA A 322 1.15 -7.62 6.58
CA ALA A 322 2.10 -8.73 6.51
C ALA A 322 3.54 -8.24 6.73
N LYS A 323 3.91 -7.08 6.16
CA LYS A 323 5.22 -6.45 6.41
C LYS A 323 5.44 -6.17 7.89
N LEU A 324 4.44 -5.58 8.56
CA LEU A 324 4.51 -5.33 10.01
C LEU A 324 4.66 -6.64 10.78
N LEU A 325 3.88 -7.66 10.47
CA LEU A 325 3.88 -8.93 11.19
C LEU A 325 5.18 -9.73 11.05
N ILE A 326 5.96 -9.53 9.98
CA ILE A 326 7.27 -10.21 9.83
C ILE A 326 8.47 -9.31 10.13
N GLY A 327 8.24 -8.07 10.56
CA GLY A 327 9.33 -7.11 10.80
C GLY A 327 10.02 -6.67 9.50
N PHE A 328 9.29 -6.59 8.39
CA PHE A 328 9.79 -6.06 7.13
C PHE A 328 9.52 -4.55 7.05
N PRO A 329 10.49 -3.72 6.64
CA PRO A 329 10.28 -2.28 6.54
C PRO A 329 9.09 -1.94 5.64
N THR A 330 8.15 -1.12 6.13
CA THR A 330 6.91 -0.81 5.42
C THR A 330 7.15 -0.06 4.11
N ASP A 331 8.20 0.76 4.05
CA ASP A 331 8.60 1.56 2.89
C ASP A 331 9.47 0.79 1.88
N ARG A 332 9.98 -0.39 2.25
CA ARG A 332 10.83 -1.21 1.37
C ARG A 332 10.00 -1.89 0.28
N PRO A 333 10.34 -1.68 -1.02
CA PRO A 333 9.63 -2.28 -2.13
C PRO A 333 9.68 -3.81 -2.14
N VAL A 334 8.54 -4.45 -2.45
CA VAL A 334 8.38 -5.91 -2.54
C VAL A 334 8.16 -6.34 -3.99
N ASN A 335 8.71 -7.48 -4.39
CA ASN A 335 8.48 -8.02 -5.71
C ASN A 335 7.09 -8.68 -5.81
N ARG A 336 6.23 -8.13 -6.67
CA ARG A 336 4.88 -8.64 -6.93
C ARG A 336 4.83 -10.03 -7.55
N PHE A 337 5.88 -10.42 -8.27
CA PHE A 337 5.89 -11.60 -9.15
C PHE A 337 6.60 -12.81 -8.53
N ILE A 338 6.60 -12.93 -7.21
CA ILE A 338 7.06 -14.14 -6.53
C ILE A 338 6.06 -15.27 -6.80
N HIS A 339 6.57 -16.40 -7.24
CA HIS A 339 5.77 -17.55 -7.57
C HIS A 339 5.68 -18.49 -6.36
N LEU A 340 4.46 -18.68 -5.84
CA LEU A 340 4.16 -19.73 -4.87
C LEU A 340 3.89 -21.05 -5.62
N SER A 341 4.59 -22.10 -5.24
CA SER A 341 4.37 -23.44 -5.78
C SER A 341 2.98 -24.00 -5.42
N HIS A 342 2.50 -24.98 -6.16
CA HIS A 342 1.25 -25.68 -5.83
C HIS A 342 1.29 -26.30 -4.44
N LYS A 343 2.45 -26.81 -4.01
CA LYS A 343 2.65 -27.37 -2.66
C LYS A 343 2.44 -26.30 -1.58
N GLN A 344 2.98 -25.11 -1.76
CA GLN A 344 2.81 -23.99 -0.80
C GLN A 344 1.37 -23.51 -0.72
N LYS A 345 0.68 -23.37 -1.87
CA LYS A 345 -0.74 -22.99 -1.89
C LYS A 345 -1.61 -24.00 -1.16
N ARG A 346 -1.40 -25.29 -1.45
CA ARG A 346 -2.10 -26.38 -0.74
C ARG A 346 -1.80 -26.33 0.77
N ALA A 347 -0.54 -26.13 1.16
CA ALA A 347 -0.17 -26.00 2.56
C ALA A 347 -0.86 -24.83 3.26
N CYS A 348 -1.06 -23.69 2.57
CA CYS A 348 -1.86 -22.58 3.09
C CYS A 348 -3.32 -22.98 3.32
N ASP A 349 -3.95 -23.65 2.36
CA ASP A 349 -5.35 -24.08 2.48
C ASP A 349 -5.52 -25.14 3.58
N GLU A 350 -4.64 -26.14 3.64
CA GLU A 350 -4.61 -27.14 4.72
C GLU A 350 -4.38 -26.51 6.11
N PHE A 351 -3.54 -25.48 6.18
CA PHE A 351 -3.31 -24.72 7.39
C PHE A 351 -4.59 -24.00 7.86
N LEU A 352 -5.31 -23.30 6.98
CA LEU A 352 -6.56 -22.63 7.33
C LEU A 352 -7.64 -23.63 7.77
N ILE A 353 -7.75 -24.78 7.11
CA ILE A 353 -8.64 -25.88 7.54
C ILE A 353 -8.28 -26.35 8.95
N ALA A 354 -6.99 -26.50 9.25
CA ALA A 354 -6.55 -26.90 10.58
C ALA A 354 -6.90 -25.84 11.64
N VAL A 355 -6.71 -24.56 11.36
CA VAL A 355 -7.11 -23.46 12.25
C VAL A 355 -8.62 -23.47 12.53
N MET A 356 -9.44 -23.62 11.47
CA MET A 356 -10.90 -23.69 11.60
C MET A 356 -11.37 -24.88 12.44
N LYS A 357 -10.68 -26.02 12.38
CA LYS A 357 -11.00 -27.17 13.24
C LYS A 357 -10.81 -26.89 14.73
N HIS A 358 -9.88 -25.99 15.07
CA HIS A 358 -9.68 -25.53 16.45
C HIS A 358 -10.70 -24.47 16.87
N TRP A 359 -11.28 -23.74 15.93
CA TRP A 359 -12.30 -22.72 16.20
C TRP A 359 -13.69 -23.32 16.01
N SER A 360 -14.33 -23.73 17.11
CA SER A 360 -15.59 -24.47 17.10
C SER A 360 -16.70 -23.78 16.31
N ALA A 361 -16.80 -22.44 16.39
CA ALA A 361 -17.79 -21.64 15.67
C ALA A 361 -17.65 -21.70 14.14
N LEU A 362 -16.45 -22.00 13.62
CA LEU A 362 -16.17 -22.06 12.19
C LEU A 362 -15.90 -23.48 11.67
N LYS A 363 -16.04 -24.51 12.52
CA LYS A 363 -15.68 -25.90 12.18
C LYS A 363 -16.36 -26.44 10.90
N SER A 364 -17.57 -25.99 10.61
CA SER A 364 -18.34 -26.41 9.43
C SER A 364 -18.36 -25.36 8.31
N SER A 365 -17.56 -24.32 8.42
CA SER A 365 -17.52 -23.21 7.46
C SER A 365 -16.52 -23.49 6.34
N SER A 366 -16.55 -22.68 5.28
CA SER A 366 -15.58 -22.73 4.19
C SER A 366 -14.36 -21.83 4.47
N ILE A 367 -13.25 -22.11 3.78
CA ILE A 367 -12.04 -21.26 3.83
C ILE A 367 -12.38 -19.84 3.35
N GLU A 368 -13.24 -19.72 2.33
CA GLU A 368 -13.66 -18.46 1.77
C GLU A 368 -14.39 -17.61 2.81
N LEU A 369 -15.23 -18.21 3.67
CA LEU A 369 -15.87 -17.50 4.77
C LEU A 369 -14.83 -16.96 5.75
N LEU A 370 -13.88 -17.79 6.19
CA LEU A 370 -12.80 -17.32 7.07
C LEU A 370 -12.02 -16.18 6.44
N ARG A 371 -11.68 -16.28 5.15
CA ARG A 371 -10.96 -15.23 4.43
C ARG A 371 -11.76 -13.94 4.36
N ASN A 372 -13.00 -14.00 3.91
CA ASN A 372 -13.80 -12.79 3.62
C ASN A 372 -14.26 -12.08 4.89
N GLU A 373 -14.70 -12.84 5.90
CA GLU A 373 -15.31 -12.25 7.09
C GLU A 373 -14.29 -11.91 8.19
N TYR A 374 -13.17 -12.61 8.25
CA TYR A 374 -12.23 -12.45 9.35
C TYR A 374 -10.82 -12.03 8.92
N LEU A 375 -10.24 -12.65 7.87
CA LEU A 375 -8.84 -12.36 7.53
C LEU A 375 -8.67 -11.08 6.72
N GLN A 376 -9.60 -10.76 5.80
CA GLN A 376 -9.58 -9.56 4.96
C GLN A 376 -10.19 -8.33 5.65
N ARG A 377 -10.15 -8.29 6.98
CA ARG A 377 -10.59 -7.13 7.75
C ARG A 377 -9.57 -6.01 7.69
N GLU A 378 -10.07 -4.80 7.56
CA GLU A 378 -9.24 -3.61 7.74
C GLU A 378 -8.94 -3.40 9.22
N GLY A 379 -7.72 -2.97 9.51
CA GLY A 379 -7.28 -2.67 10.85
C GLY A 379 -6.43 -1.40 10.88
N LYS A 380 -6.72 -0.53 11.84
CA LYS A 380 -5.96 0.69 12.10
C LYS A 380 -4.79 0.36 13.02
N VAL A 381 -3.58 0.55 12.53
CA VAL A 381 -2.35 0.36 13.31
C VAL A 381 -1.84 1.72 13.79
N THR A 382 -1.66 1.86 15.09
CA THR A 382 -0.98 2.99 15.73
C THR A 382 0.33 2.48 16.31
N GLN A 383 1.46 3.01 15.83
CA GLN A 383 2.78 2.64 16.35
C GLN A 383 3.10 3.48 17.59
N LYS A 384 3.59 2.80 18.65
CA LYS A 384 4.17 3.37 19.85
C LYS A 384 5.64 2.97 19.94
N GLU A 385 6.40 3.56 20.85
CA GLU A 385 7.84 3.26 20.99
C GLU A 385 8.10 1.76 21.13
N ASP A 386 7.45 1.10 22.09
CA ASP A 386 7.68 -0.32 22.44
C ASP A 386 6.56 -1.27 22.02
N SER A 387 5.53 -0.77 21.37
CA SER A 387 4.33 -1.55 21.04
C SER A 387 3.63 -1.07 19.79
N MET A 388 2.70 -1.87 19.31
CA MET A 388 1.74 -1.51 18.26
C MET A 388 0.33 -1.73 18.78
N LEU A 389 -0.58 -0.80 18.49
CA LEU A 389 -2.00 -0.95 18.75
C LEU A 389 -2.70 -1.20 17.43
N LEU A 390 -3.38 -2.32 17.31
CA LEU A 390 -4.19 -2.72 16.15
C LEU A 390 -5.66 -2.68 16.53
N GLN A 391 -6.42 -1.82 15.92
CA GLN A 391 -7.85 -1.59 16.20
C GLN A 391 -8.69 -1.99 15.00
N PHE A 392 -9.78 -2.70 15.26
CA PHE A 392 -10.77 -3.11 14.26
C PHE A 392 -12.11 -2.42 14.48
N GLU A 393 -12.82 -2.17 13.40
CA GLU A 393 -14.23 -1.84 13.46
C GLU A 393 -15.04 -3.11 13.76
N ARG A 394 -15.81 -3.10 14.84
CA ARG A 394 -16.60 -4.27 15.26
C ARG A 394 -17.78 -4.49 14.31
N LYS A 395 -17.99 -5.75 13.90
CA LYS A 395 -19.10 -6.16 13.05
C LYS A 395 -19.96 -7.22 13.76
N ALA A 396 -21.17 -7.44 13.27
CA ALA A 396 -22.11 -8.38 13.91
C ALA A 396 -21.56 -9.80 14.04
N GLN A 397 -20.81 -10.28 13.04
CA GLN A 397 -20.20 -11.62 13.05
C GLN A 397 -19.08 -11.77 14.09
N ASP A 398 -18.57 -10.70 14.65
CA ASP A 398 -17.46 -10.73 15.60
C ASP A 398 -17.88 -11.34 16.96
N ILE A 399 -19.16 -11.56 17.19
CA ILE A 399 -19.65 -12.36 18.32
C ILE A 399 -19.04 -13.79 18.32
N LEU A 400 -18.65 -14.32 17.16
CA LEU A 400 -18.01 -15.62 17.06
C LEU A 400 -16.55 -15.60 17.54
N LEU A 401 -15.92 -14.42 17.64
CA LEU A 401 -14.58 -14.26 18.22
C LEU A 401 -14.57 -14.57 19.73
N ASP A 402 -15.70 -14.36 20.41
CA ASP A 402 -15.85 -14.72 21.84
C ASP A 402 -15.70 -16.24 22.06
N GLN A 403 -15.86 -17.06 21.01
CA GLN A 403 -15.68 -18.51 21.03
C GLN A 403 -14.30 -18.94 20.54
N LEU A 404 -13.36 -18.00 20.35
CA LEU A 404 -12.00 -18.30 19.93
C LEU A 404 -11.24 -18.96 21.09
N PRO A 405 -10.66 -20.15 20.93
CA PRO A 405 -10.02 -20.85 22.03
C PRO A 405 -8.60 -20.33 22.37
N TRP A 406 -8.16 -19.27 21.71
CA TRP A 406 -6.89 -18.58 22.02
C TRP A 406 -7.11 -17.07 22.16
N PRO A 407 -6.33 -16.40 23.02
CA PRO A 407 -6.47 -14.97 23.25
C PRO A 407 -5.92 -14.17 22.07
N VAL A 408 -6.59 -13.05 21.72
CA VAL A 408 -6.16 -12.14 20.65
C VAL A 408 -5.87 -10.72 21.15
N GLY A 409 -6.11 -10.40 22.42
CA GLY A 409 -5.96 -9.03 22.93
C GLY A 409 -4.52 -8.53 23.02
N VAL A 410 -3.55 -9.42 23.30
CA VAL A 410 -2.13 -9.08 23.38
C VAL A 410 -1.31 -10.21 22.77
N LEU A 411 -0.48 -9.85 21.79
CA LEU A 411 0.32 -10.82 21.04
C LEU A 411 1.79 -10.47 21.08
N LYS A 412 2.61 -11.52 21.17
CA LYS A 412 4.05 -11.46 21.00
C LYS A 412 4.47 -12.51 19.98
N LEU A 413 4.87 -12.08 18.81
CA LEU A 413 5.44 -12.98 17.80
C LEU A 413 6.92 -13.21 18.10
N PRO A 414 7.44 -14.46 17.98
CA PRO A 414 8.82 -14.78 18.38
C PRO A 414 9.90 -13.98 17.66
N TRP A 415 9.61 -13.49 16.46
CA TRP A 415 10.50 -12.72 15.60
C TRP A 415 10.28 -11.21 15.65
N LEU A 416 9.32 -10.73 16.44
CA LEU A 416 9.07 -9.31 16.66
C LEU A 416 9.46 -8.89 18.06
N GLU A 417 10.19 -7.80 18.18
CA GLU A 417 10.53 -7.19 19.45
C GLU A 417 9.31 -6.54 20.11
N LYS A 418 8.52 -5.82 19.31
CA LYS A 418 7.33 -5.10 19.76
C LYS A 418 6.15 -6.02 20.04
N LYS A 419 5.43 -5.75 21.12
CA LYS A 419 4.13 -6.39 21.41
C LYS A 419 3.04 -5.74 20.55
N ILE A 420 2.03 -6.53 20.19
CA ILE A 420 0.85 -6.05 19.47
C ILE A 420 -0.33 -6.14 20.42
N PHE A 421 -0.92 -4.99 20.75
CA PHE A 421 -2.19 -4.89 21.45
C PHE A 421 -3.30 -4.85 20.40
N VAL A 422 -4.36 -5.62 20.61
CA VAL A 422 -5.47 -5.73 19.66
C VAL A 422 -6.77 -5.34 20.35
N GLU A 423 -7.49 -4.41 19.74
CA GLU A 423 -8.84 -4.00 20.10
C GLU A 423 -9.76 -4.39 18.94
N TRP A 424 -10.63 -5.40 19.22
CA TRP A 424 -11.53 -5.93 18.23
C TRP A 424 -12.99 -5.61 18.54
#